data_09c135594b1833b4c99f406e49b2352d
#
_entry.id   09c135594b1833b4c99f406e49b2352d
#
_cell.length_a   1.000
_cell.length_b   1.000
_cell.length_c   1.000
_cell.angle_alpha   90.00
_cell.angle_beta   90.00
_cell.angle_gamma   90.00
#
_symmetry.space_group_name_H-M   'P 1'
#
loop_
_entity.id
_entity.type
_entity.pdbx_description
1 polymer ?
#
loop_
_entity_poly.entity_id
_entity_poly.type
_entity_poly.pdbx_seq_one_letter_code
_entity_poly.pdbx_strand_id
1 'polypeptide(L)'
;GEGFLSFDLGVDGSGGDLLIIPAGGSRNPASFETVKNRGHYLRMAGNDVYKFAVKIMGDTTLKAMEKAGLSKEDIDFLIPHQANTRIIDAAVKRLGLSPDKAFVNVDKYGNMSSASIPVALNESVHGGKIKKGDLVALVGFGAGLTWGSCIIKW
;
A
#
# COMPACT_ATOMS: atom_id res chain seq x y z
N GLY A 1 -0.21 -19.94 -15.88
CA GLY A 1 0.49 -20.39 -14.69
C GLY A 1 -0.10 -19.77 -13.43
N GLU A 2 0.12 -20.34 -12.28
CA GLU A 2 -0.17 -19.79 -10.96
C GLU A 2 1.05 -18.98 -10.50
N GLY A 3 0.85 -17.96 -9.62
CA GLY A 3 1.92 -17.13 -9.04
C GLY A 3 1.88 -15.67 -9.47
N PHE A 4 3.01 -14.99 -9.36
CA PHE A 4 3.14 -13.58 -9.70
C PHE A 4 3.11 -13.37 -11.22
N LEU A 5 2.19 -12.53 -11.69
CA LEU A 5 2.02 -12.21 -13.11
C LEU A 5 2.76 -10.93 -13.49
N SER A 6 2.74 -9.91 -12.64
CA SER A 6 3.35 -8.60 -12.92
C SER A 6 3.66 -7.83 -11.65
N PHE A 7 4.53 -6.81 -11.82
CA PHE A 7 4.87 -5.84 -10.78
C PHE A 7 4.93 -4.42 -11.36
N ASP A 8 4.52 -3.44 -10.56
CA ASP A 8 4.84 -2.03 -10.78
C ASP A 8 5.41 -1.45 -9.49
N LEU A 9 6.68 -1.03 -9.54
CA LEU A 9 7.41 -0.46 -8.40
C LEU A 9 7.89 0.92 -8.77
N GLY A 10 7.90 1.84 -7.81
CA GLY A 10 8.38 3.18 -8.06
C GLY A 10 8.77 3.93 -6.79
N VAL A 11 9.47 5.03 -7.02
CA VAL A 11 9.97 5.93 -5.98
C VAL A 11 9.93 7.37 -6.45
N ASP A 12 9.61 8.28 -5.53
CA ASP A 12 9.72 9.73 -5.70
C ASP A 12 10.43 10.33 -4.50
N GLY A 13 11.73 10.57 -4.63
CA GLY A 13 12.57 11.14 -3.58
C GLY A 13 12.26 12.60 -3.25
N SER A 14 11.54 13.33 -4.12
CA SER A 14 11.12 14.70 -3.84
C SER A 14 10.16 14.81 -2.65
N GLY A 15 9.44 13.72 -2.35
CA GLY A 15 8.55 13.58 -1.20
C GLY A 15 9.21 13.03 0.07
N GLY A 16 10.54 12.92 0.13
CA GLY A 16 11.25 12.25 1.23
C GLY A 16 10.98 12.83 2.62
N ASP A 17 10.77 14.13 2.71
CA ASP A 17 10.50 14.81 3.99
C ASP A 17 9.01 14.75 4.41
N LEU A 18 8.11 14.25 3.56
CA LEU A 18 6.68 14.16 3.85
C LEU A 18 6.33 13.05 4.85
N LEU A 19 7.16 12.00 4.92
CA LEU A 19 7.01 10.89 5.86
C LEU A 19 8.40 10.40 6.25
N ILE A 20 8.88 10.79 7.45
CA ILE A 20 10.28 10.64 7.83
C ILE A 20 10.45 10.45 9.35
N ILE A 21 11.50 9.73 9.75
CA ILE A 21 12.11 9.83 11.09
C ILE A 21 13.37 10.68 10.93
N PRO A 22 13.40 11.94 11.44
CA PRO A 22 14.45 12.92 11.11
C PRO A 22 15.85 12.59 11.62
N ALA A 23 15.97 11.76 12.64
CA ALA A 23 17.25 11.42 13.28
C ALA A 23 17.38 9.92 13.60
N GLY A 24 18.60 9.46 13.85
CA GLY A 24 18.92 8.07 14.15
C GLY A 24 19.50 7.30 12.97
N GLY A 25 19.55 7.91 11.78
CA GLY A 25 20.23 7.37 10.60
C GLY A 25 21.57 8.04 10.32
N SER A 26 22.25 7.64 9.25
CA SER A 26 23.58 8.17 8.88
C SER A 26 23.58 9.66 8.53
N ARG A 27 22.48 10.18 7.97
CA ARG A 27 22.33 11.61 7.65
C ARG A 27 22.31 12.50 8.89
N ASN A 28 21.70 12.03 9.98
CA ASN A 28 21.58 12.74 11.25
C ASN A 28 21.69 11.71 12.39
N PRO A 29 22.90 11.35 12.82
CA PRO A 29 23.12 10.32 13.84
C PRO A 29 22.46 10.65 15.18
N ALA A 30 22.21 9.63 15.99
CA ALA A 30 21.67 9.81 17.33
C ALA A 30 22.62 10.61 18.22
N SER A 31 22.08 11.57 18.98
CA SER A 31 22.78 12.38 19.96
C SER A 31 21.83 12.82 21.07
N PHE A 32 22.35 13.33 22.18
CA PHE A 32 21.51 13.92 23.23
C PHE A 32 20.59 15.02 22.68
N GLU A 33 21.09 15.82 21.74
CA GLU A 33 20.30 16.89 21.11
C GLU A 33 19.17 16.34 20.25
N THR A 34 19.42 15.31 19.43
CA THR A 34 18.37 14.71 18.60
C THR A 34 17.29 14.00 19.44
N VAL A 35 17.65 13.42 20.59
CA VAL A 35 16.69 12.85 21.53
C VAL A 35 15.87 13.94 22.19
N LYS A 36 16.51 15.01 22.72
CA LYS A 36 15.85 16.16 23.32
C LYS A 36 14.83 16.81 22.38
N ASN A 37 15.20 16.94 21.09
CA ASN A 37 14.36 17.55 20.05
C ASN A 37 13.35 16.58 19.43
N ARG A 38 13.20 15.36 20.00
CA ARG A 38 12.27 14.33 19.52
C ARG A 38 12.49 13.99 18.04
N GLY A 39 13.74 14.01 17.57
CA GLY A 39 14.09 13.69 16.18
C GLY A 39 13.91 12.23 15.80
N HIS A 40 13.73 11.34 16.78
CA HIS A 40 13.54 9.90 16.58
C HIS A 40 12.05 9.48 16.46
N TYR A 41 11.14 10.45 16.42
CA TYR A 41 9.70 10.18 16.21
C TYR A 41 9.34 10.34 14.75
N LEU A 42 8.41 9.51 14.30
CA LEU A 42 7.83 9.62 12.97
C LEU A 42 7.13 10.99 12.80
N ARG A 43 7.44 11.66 11.72
CA ARG A 43 6.78 12.90 11.29
C ARG A 43 6.10 12.67 9.94
N MET A 44 4.89 13.19 9.79
CA MET A 44 4.10 13.01 8.58
C MET A 44 3.35 14.29 8.22
N ALA A 45 3.52 14.76 6.99
CA ALA A 45 2.68 15.76 6.36
C ALA A 45 1.39 15.09 5.85
N GLY A 46 0.43 14.86 6.76
CA GLY A 46 -0.71 13.97 6.54
C GLY A 46 -1.53 14.27 5.28
N ASN A 47 -1.77 15.56 4.98
CA ASN A 47 -2.53 15.96 3.79
C ASN A 47 -1.81 15.62 2.48
N ASP A 48 -0.49 15.81 2.42
CA ASP A 48 0.29 15.58 1.19
C ASP A 48 0.49 14.08 0.97
N VAL A 49 0.78 13.33 2.05
CA VAL A 49 0.83 11.86 2.02
C VAL A 49 -0.52 11.27 1.61
N TYR A 50 -1.64 11.82 2.10
CA TYR A 50 -2.98 11.39 1.70
C TYR A 50 -3.24 11.60 0.20
N LYS A 51 -2.95 12.80 -0.32
CA LYS A 51 -3.12 13.10 -1.76
C LYS A 51 -2.29 12.19 -2.63
N PHE A 52 -1.05 11.94 -2.23
CA PHE A 52 -0.17 10.99 -2.90
C PHE A 52 -0.75 9.58 -2.88
N ALA A 53 -1.14 9.08 -1.71
CA ALA A 53 -1.65 7.73 -1.52
C ALA A 53 -2.90 7.44 -2.36
N VAL A 54 -3.88 8.35 -2.33
CA VAL A 54 -5.12 8.24 -3.10
C VAL A 54 -4.85 8.11 -4.61
N LYS A 55 -3.87 8.84 -5.11
CA LYS A 55 -3.48 8.78 -6.51
C LYS A 55 -2.71 7.50 -6.82
N ILE A 56 -1.63 7.25 -6.05
CA ILE A 56 -0.64 6.25 -6.43
C ILE A 56 -1.15 4.81 -6.30
N MET A 57 -2.00 4.52 -5.30
CA MET A 57 -2.53 3.17 -5.13
C MET A 57 -3.35 2.71 -6.34
N GLY A 58 -4.18 3.59 -6.89
CA GLY A 58 -4.91 3.26 -8.12
C GLY A 58 -3.99 3.19 -9.35
N ASP A 59 -3.11 4.19 -9.52
CA ASP A 59 -2.26 4.29 -10.72
C ASP A 59 -1.28 3.13 -10.85
N THR A 60 -0.60 2.75 -9.76
CA THR A 60 0.34 1.62 -9.77
C THR A 60 -0.37 0.28 -9.99
N THR A 61 -1.57 0.10 -9.41
CA THR A 61 -2.37 -1.11 -9.65
C THR A 61 -2.77 -1.23 -11.11
N LEU A 62 -3.25 -0.16 -11.73
CA LEU A 62 -3.58 -0.13 -13.16
C LEU A 62 -2.38 -0.48 -14.04
N LYS A 63 -1.20 0.07 -13.74
CA LYS A 63 0.04 -0.26 -14.46
C LYS A 63 0.45 -1.73 -14.30
N ALA A 64 0.30 -2.30 -13.10
CA ALA A 64 0.57 -3.71 -12.90
C ALA A 64 -0.40 -4.59 -13.70
N MET A 65 -1.68 -4.23 -13.76
CA MET A 65 -2.68 -4.91 -14.59
C MET A 65 -2.34 -4.83 -16.07
N GLU A 66 -2.00 -3.64 -16.58
CA GLU A 66 -1.57 -3.43 -17.96
C GLU A 66 -0.37 -4.32 -18.33
N LYS A 67 0.64 -4.38 -17.45
CA LYS A 67 1.82 -5.25 -17.64
C LYS A 67 1.47 -6.74 -17.65
N ALA A 68 0.40 -7.14 -16.97
CA ALA A 68 -0.13 -8.51 -16.98
C ALA A 68 -1.06 -8.79 -18.19
N GLY A 69 -1.39 -7.78 -19.00
CA GLY A 69 -2.37 -7.90 -20.08
C GLY A 69 -3.81 -8.05 -19.58
N LEU A 70 -4.12 -7.51 -18.40
CA LEU A 70 -5.41 -7.63 -17.73
C LEU A 70 -6.18 -6.32 -17.76
N SER A 71 -7.51 -6.44 -17.78
CA SER A 71 -8.46 -5.33 -17.60
C SER A 71 -8.90 -5.20 -16.13
N LYS A 72 -9.63 -4.14 -15.80
CA LYS A 72 -10.15 -3.95 -14.44
C LYS A 72 -11.16 -5.02 -14.03
N GLU A 73 -11.90 -5.51 -15.01
CA GLU A 73 -12.95 -6.51 -14.86
C GLU A 73 -12.38 -7.89 -14.47
N ASP A 74 -11.12 -8.15 -14.83
CA ASP A 74 -10.43 -9.41 -14.56
C ASP A 74 -10.01 -9.57 -13.08
N ILE A 75 -9.92 -8.45 -12.32
CA ILE A 75 -9.50 -8.51 -10.92
C ILE A 75 -10.64 -9.01 -10.03
N ASP A 76 -10.37 -10.11 -9.36
CA ASP A 76 -11.31 -10.72 -8.42
C ASP A 76 -11.23 -10.06 -7.05
N PHE A 77 -10.00 -9.72 -6.57
CA PHE A 77 -9.82 -9.19 -5.23
C PHE A 77 -8.64 -8.22 -5.11
N LEU A 78 -8.81 -7.19 -4.29
CA LEU A 78 -7.80 -6.18 -3.96
C LEU A 78 -7.40 -6.30 -2.49
N ILE A 79 -6.11 -6.44 -2.22
CA ILE A 79 -5.51 -6.37 -0.88
C ILE A 79 -4.64 -5.11 -0.81
N PRO A 80 -5.19 -3.98 -0.38
CA PRO A 80 -4.44 -2.75 -0.23
C PRO A 80 -3.70 -2.69 1.10
N HIS A 81 -2.64 -1.88 1.17
CA HIS A 81 -2.08 -1.44 2.43
C HIS A 81 -3.16 -0.78 3.30
N GLN A 82 -3.25 -1.21 4.55
CA GLN A 82 -4.27 -0.79 5.50
C GLN A 82 -3.87 0.53 6.21
N ALA A 83 -3.74 1.62 5.43
CA ALA A 83 -3.36 2.94 5.95
C ALA A 83 -4.53 3.62 6.68
N ASN A 84 -5.65 3.77 5.99
CA ASN A 84 -6.96 4.17 6.51
C ASN A 84 -8.05 3.87 5.46
N THR A 85 -9.30 3.79 5.90
CA THR A 85 -10.45 3.43 5.04
C THR A 85 -10.62 4.39 3.87
N ARG A 86 -10.46 5.71 4.06
CA ARG A 86 -10.65 6.72 3.01
C ARG A 86 -9.68 6.56 1.84
N ILE A 87 -8.43 6.12 2.10
CA ILE A 87 -7.44 5.83 1.04
C ILE A 87 -7.86 4.56 0.29
N ILE A 88 -8.30 3.52 1.03
CA ILE A 88 -8.77 2.27 0.44
C ILE A 88 -9.98 2.52 -0.47
N ASP A 89 -10.99 3.25 0.02
CA ASP A 89 -12.18 3.59 -0.75
C ASP A 89 -11.86 4.37 -2.02
N ALA A 90 -10.91 5.30 -1.93
CA ALA A 90 -10.45 6.06 -3.10
C ALA A 90 -9.76 5.18 -4.14
N ALA A 91 -8.94 4.21 -3.72
CA ALA A 91 -8.30 3.22 -4.61
C ALA A 91 -9.36 2.33 -5.29
N VAL A 92 -10.30 1.78 -4.51
CA VAL A 92 -11.43 0.98 -5.01
C VAL A 92 -12.22 1.73 -6.08
N LYS A 93 -12.59 2.99 -5.78
CA LYS A 93 -13.31 3.86 -6.72
C LYS A 93 -12.52 4.12 -7.99
N ARG A 94 -11.21 4.39 -7.87
CA ARG A 94 -10.35 4.66 -9.04
C ARG A 94 -10.18 3.43 -9.92
N LEU A 95 -10.13 2.25 -9.33
CA LEU A 95 -10.07 0.98 -10.04
C LEU A 95 -11.43 0.56 -10.63
N GLY A 96 -12.52 1.21 -10.24
CA GLY A 96 -13.88 0.84 -10.67
C GLY A 96 -14.33 -0.50 -10.09
N LEU A 97 -13.72 -0.95 -8.99
CA LEU A 97 -14.08 -2.19 -8.32
C LEU A 97 -15.31 -2.00 -7.43
N SER A 98 -16.06 -3.07 -7.24
CA SER A 98 -17.09 -3.13 -6.20
C SER A 98 -16.42 -3.15 -4.81
N PRO A 99 -16.95 -2.45 -3.79
CA PRO A 99 -16.36 -2.40 -2.45
C PRO A 99 -16.12 -3.76 -1.79
N ASP A 100 -16.93 -4.76 -2.09
CA ASP A 100 -16.80 -6.14 -1.60
C ASP A 100 -15.58 -6.89 -2.17
N LYS A 101 -15.01 -6.40 -3.27
CA LYS A 101 -13.76 -6.90 -3.86
C LYS A 101 -12.49 -6.36 -3.18
N ALA A 102 -12.60 -5.49 -2.18
CA ALA A 102 -11.44 -5.00 -1.43
C ALA A 102 -11.49 -5.42 0.03
N PHE A 103 -10.36 -5.87 0.56
CA PHE A 103 -10.27 -6.24 1.97
C PHE A 103 -9.97 -5.04 2.86
N VAL A 104 -10.70 -4.93 3.95
CA VAL A 104 -10.52 -3.87 4.96
C VAL A 104 -10.49 -4.51 6.34
N ASN A 105 -9.41 -4.30 7.09
CA ASN A 105 -9.26 -4.69 8.49
C ASN A 105 -8.47 -3.67 9.32
N VAL A 106 -8.34 -2.45 8.78
CA VAL A 106 -7.67 -1.35 9.47
C VAL A 106 -8.39 -0.93 10.75
N ASP A 107 -9.69 -1.10 10.81
CA ASP A 107 -10.52 -0.88 12.00
C ASP A 107 -10.20 -1.86 13.16
N LYS A 108 -9.76 -3.07 12.81
CA LYS A 108 -9.40 -4.12 13.76
C LYS A 108 -7.95 -4.00 14.24
N TYR A 109 -7.01 -3.70 13.34
CA TYR A 109 -5.57 -3.76 13.62
C TYR A 109 -4.85 -2.42 13.56
N GLY A 110 -5.49 -1.39 13.02
CA GLY A 110 -4.81 -0.14 12.69
C GLY A 110 -3.83 -0.28 11.53
N ASN A 111 -2.97 0.71 11.37
CA ASN A 111 -1.89 0.68 10.39
C ASN A 111 -0.70 -0.12 10.93
N MET A 112 -0.52 -1.33 10.45
CA MET A 112 0.55 -2.25 10.86
C MET A 112 1.80 -2.16 9.96
N SER A 113 1.97 -1.04 9.22
CA SER A 113 3.10 -0.89 8.28
C SER A 113 3.16 -2.05 7.27
N SER A 114 4.33 -2.66 7.06
CA SER A 114 4.50 -3.77 6.11
C SER A 114 3.71 -5.04 6.44
N ALA A 115 3.27 -5.22 7.67
CA ALA A 115 2.45 -6.37 8.05
C ALA A 115 1.00 -6.27 7.59
N SER A 116 0.53 -5.09 7.19
CA SER A 116 -0.88 -4.87 6.85
C SER A 116 -1.36 -5.70 5.66
N ILE A 117 -0.57 -5.78 4.59
CA ILE A 117 -0.92 -6.58 3.40
C ILE A 117 -0.91 -8.09 3.71
N PRO A 118 0.16 -8.68 4.28
CA PRO A 118 0.17 -10.12 4.55
C PRO A 118 -0.89 -10.55 5.55
N VAL A 119 -1.22 -9.74 6.56
CA VAL A 119 -2.33 -10.05 7.50
C VAL A 119 -3.68 -9.98 6.79
N ALA A 120 -3.91 -8.95 5.97
CA ALA A 120 -5.14 -8.83 5.18
C ALA A 120 -5.30 -9.98 4.18
N LEU A 121 -4.22 -10.38 3.51
CA LEU A 121 -4.20 -11.52 2.58
C LEU A 121 -4.52 -12.82 3.33
N ASN A 122 -3.85 -13.07 4.46
CA ASN A 122 -4.09 -14.27 5.28
C ASN A 122 -5.55 -14.37 5.72
N GLU A 123 -6.13 -13.29 6.24
CA GLU A 123 -7.55 -13.27 6.66
C GLU A 123 -8.50 -13.47 5.47
N SER A 124 -8.19 -12.89 4.31
CA SER A 124 -9.01 -13.06 3.10
C SER A 124 -9.03 -14.50 2.60
N VAL A 125 -7.89 -15.17 2.61
CA VAL A 125 -7.76 -16.58 2.19
C VAL A 125 -8.48 -17.50 3.18
N HIS A 126 -8.19 -17.38 4.48
CA HIS A 126 -8.83 -18.22 5.52
C HIS A 126 -10.33 -17.93 5.66
N GLY A 127 -10.76 -16.70 5.37
CA GLY A 127 -12.16 -16.32 5.31
C GLY A 127 -12.90 -16.75 4.03
N GLY A 128 -12.22 -17.44 3.10
CA GLY A 128 -12.79 -17.93 1.85
C GLY A 128 -13.15 -16.85 0.83
N LYS A 129 -12.63 -15.63 1.01
CA LYS A 129 -12.85 -14.53 0.08
C LYS A 129 -11.96 -14.62 -1.16
N ILE A 130 -10.77 -15.17 -1.01
CA ILE A 130 -9.84 -15.48 -2.09
C ILE A 130 -9.81 -16.99 -2.29
N LYS A 131 -9.97 -17.42 -3.53
CA LYS A 131 -10.02 -18.83 -3.94
C LYS A 131 -8.93 -19.12 -4.95
N LYS A 132 -8.60 -20.39 -5.10
CA LYS A 132 -7.68 -20.85 -6.13
C LYS A 132 -8.14 -20.41 -7.52
N GLY A 133 -7.25 -19.79 -8.26
CA GLY A 133 -7.49 -19.26 -9.59
C GLY A 133 -7.86 -17.77 -9.63
N ASP A 134 -8.18 -17.13 -8.49
CA ASP A 134 -8.52 -15.72 -8.43
C ASP A 134 -7.32 -14.83 -8.82
N LEU A 135 -7.61 -13.73 -9.50
CA LEU A 135 -6.66 -12.66 -9.80
C LEU A 135 -6.70 -11.62 -8.69
N VAL A 136 -5.63 -11.60 -7.91
CA VAL A 136 -5.49 -10.76 -6.71
C VAL A 136 -4.48 -9.65 -6.96
N ALA A 137 -4.89 -8.41 -6.74
CA ALA A 137 -4.00 -7.25 -6.73
C ALA A 137 -3.56 -6.93 -5.30
N LEU A 138 -2.26 -6.86 -5.07
CA LEU A 138 -1.67 -6.33 -3.83
C LEU A 138 -1.11 -4.95 -4.13
N VAL A 139 -1.33 -3.97 -3.24
CA VAL A 139 -0.82 -2.61 -3.45
C VAL A 139 -0.48 -1.91 -2.14
N GLY A 140 0.65 -1.22 -2.12
CA GLY A 140 1.11 -0.45 -0.96
C GLY A 140 1.93 0.78 -1.34
N PHE A 141 2.09 1.67 -0.38
CA PHE A 141 2.93 2.86 -0.46
C PHE A 141 3.56 3.14 0.90
N GLY A 142 4.60 3.96 0.92
CA GLY A 142 5.28 4.33 2.16
C GLY A 142 6.24 5.51 1.99
N ALA A 143 7.06 5.67 3.02
CA ALA A 143 8.11 6.68 3.03
C ALA A 143 9.07 6.50 1.84
N GLY A 144 9.62 7.62 1.38
CA GLY A 144 10.54 7.64 0.27
C GLY A 144 10.27 8.81 -0.68
N LEU A 145 9.09 9.13 -1.22
CA LEU A 145 7.93 8.25 -1.21
C LEU A 145 8.18 7.01 -2.08
N THR A 146 7.67 5.87 -1.66
CA THR A 146 7.77 4.63 -2.42
C THR A 146 6.40 4.00 -2.61
N TRP A 147 6.26 3.17 -3.63
CA TRP A 147 5.05 2.40 -3.87
C TRP A 147 5.35 1.11 -4.61
N GLY A 148 4.43 0.19 -4.50
CA GLY A 148 4.47 -1.05 -5.24
C GLY A 148 3.12 -1.69 -5.37
N SER A 149 2.90 -2.35 -6.50
CA SER A 149 1.79 -3.25 -6.69
C SER A 149 2.24 -4.51 -7.42
N CYS A 150 1.51 -5.58 -7.22
CA CYS A 150 1.67 -6.81 -8.00
C CYS A 150 0.33 -7.47 -8.24
N ILE A 151 0.26 -8.21 -9.34
CA ILE A 151 -0.87 -9.08 -9.67
C ILE A 151 -0.45 -10.53 -9.47
N ILE A 152 -1.26 -11.27 -8.74
CA ILE A 152 -1.04 -12.68 -8.43
C ILE A 152 -2.22 -13.48 -8.98
N LYS A 153 -1.94 -14.59 -9.63
CA LYS A 153 -2.94 -15.64 -9.81
C LYS A 153 -2.81 -16.64 -8.66
N TRP A 154 -3.79 -16.60 -7.79
CA TRP A 154 -3.80 -17.33 -6.52
C TRP A 154 -3.91 -18.84 -6.68
#